data_bc4ead6558812c478b13fdca2e7f0bb1
#
_entry.id   bc4ead6558812c478b13fdca2e7f0bb1
#
_cell.length_a   1.000
_cell.length_b   1.000
_cell.length_c   1.000
_cell.angle_alpha   90.00
_cell.angle_beta   90.00
_cell.angle_gamma   90.00
#
_symmetry.space_group_name_H-M   'P 1'
#
loop_
_entity.id
_entity.type
_entity.pdbx_description
1 polymer ?
#
loop_
_entity_poly.entity_id
_entity_poly.type
_entity_poly.pdbx_seq_one_letter_code
_entity_poly.pdbx_strand_id
1 'polypeptide(L)'
;MKVSTFKSNVQLTKNTRLPQVNWSKLPFGKLFSDHMFSMDYNDGKWTNYSILPYGNLSISPANSALHYGQSCFEGMKAHRNINNEIVLFRPYENAKRFNHSNKRMCMPEINQDLFVNAISELISIDQKWVPKNLDHSLYIRPFIFATDPYIGIRPSDSYKFMIFTCPVGDYYNEPVSVKIETEFSRAVQGGTGSAKAAGNYAAALYPAMLASEIWEARKELKKQQP
;
A
#
# COMPACT_ATOMS: atom_id res chain seq x y z
N MET A 1 8.69 -24.08 -16.24
CA MET A 1 9.20 -22.72 -16.55
C MET A 1 10.29 -22.40 -15.54
N LYS A 2 11.52 -22.05 -15.98
CA LYS A 2 12.56 -21.57 -15.07
C LYS A 2 12.07 -20.24 -14.51
N VAL A 3 11.84 -20.19 -13.20
CA VAL A 3 11.60 -18.92 -12.48
C VAL A 3 12.86 -18.10 -12.68
N SER A 4 12.75 -17.00 -13.39
CA SER A 4 13.83 -16.01 -13.50
C SER A 4 14.06 -15.48 -12.08
N THR A 5 15.09 -15.98 -11.42
CA THR A 5 15.53 -15.46 -10.13
C THR A 5 16.12 -14.07 -10.37
N PHE A 6 15.33 -13.03 -10.13
CA PHE A 6 15.89 -11.69 -10.02
C PHE A 6 16.69 -11.63 -8.71
N LYS A 7 17.74 -10.84 -8.70
CA LYS A 7 18.53 -10.57 -7.48
C LYS A 7 18.45 -9.08 -7.22
N SER A 8 17.89 -8.70 -6.08
CA SER A 8 17.87 -7.31 -5.66
C SER A 8 19.26 -6.82 -5.28
N ASN A 9 19.54 -5.55 -5.59
CA ASN A 9 20.64 -4.83 -4.97
C ASN A 9 20.19 -4.42 -3.56
N VAL A 10 20.81 -4.97 -2.52
CA VAL A 10 20.40 -4.77 -1.12
C VAL A 10 21.33 -3.77 -0.44
N GLN A 11 20.76 -2.67 0.00
CA GLN A 11 21.39 -1.68 0.86
C GLN A 11 20.68 -1.64 2.21
N LEU A 12 21.34 -2.15 3.25
CA LEU A 12 20.80 -2.18 4.59
C LEU A 12 20.95 -0.82 5.28
N THR A 13 19.94 -0.46 6.10
CA THR A 13 20.08 0.72 6.97
C THR A 13 21.14 0.49 8.04
N LYS A 14 21.86 1.57 8.39
CA LYS A 14 22.81 1.57 9.51
C LYS A 14 22.11 1.84 10.85
N ASN A 15 20.88 2.40 10.79
CA ASN A 15 20.14 2.87 11.97
C ASN A 15 18.74 2.27 11.94
N THR A 16 18.54 1.16 12.64
CA THR A 16 17.20 0.57 12.80
C THR A 16 16.33 1.40 13.75
N ARG A 17 15.04 1.49 13.42
CA ARG A 17 14.02 2.14 14.26
C ARG A 17 13.34 1.18 15.22
N LEU A 18 13.63 -0.11 15.16
CA LEU A 18 13.04 -1.16 16.03
C LEU A 18 13.06 -0.84 17.53
N PRO A 19 14.16 -0.29 18.12
CA PRO A 19 14.19 0.02 19.55
C PRO A 19 13.19 1.09 19.98
N GLN A 20 12.66 1.89 19.06
CA GLN A 20 11.72 2.98 19.30
C GLN A 20 10.26 2.52 19.21
N VAL A 21 10.01 1.27 18.81
CA VAL A 21 8.66 0.75 18.57
C VAL A 21 7.94 0.44 19.87
N ASN A 22 6.80 1.08 20.09
CA ASN A 22 5.87 0.67 21.14
C ASN A 22 4.94 -0.42 20.60
N TRP A 23 5.29 -1.69 20.86
CA TRP A 23 4.57 -2.86 20.36
C TRP A 23 3.18 -3.05 20.98
N SER A 24 2.88 -2.39 22.09
CA SER A 24 1.53 -2.41 22.67
C SER A 24 0.59 -1.36 22.08
N LYS A 25 1.13 -0.40 21.29
CA LYS A 25 0.35 0.66 20.65
C LYS A 25 0.86 0.93 19.25
N LEU A 26 0.40 0.10 18.30
CA LEU A 26 0.79 0.18 16.89
C LEU A 26 -0.25 0.99 16.10
N PRO A 27 0.03 2.26 15.76
CA PRO A 27 -0.88 3.08 14.96
C PRO A 27 -0.82 2.65 13.49
N PHE A 28 -1.99 2.48 12.85
CA PHE A 28 -2.04 2.14 11.44
C PHE A 28 -1.41 3.25 10.57
N GLY A 29 -0.46 2.88 9.70
CA GLY A 29 0.09 3.75 8.67
C GLY A 29 0.96 4.93 9.16
N LYS A 30 1.46 4.91 10.40
CA LYS A 30 2.34 5.97 10.95
C LYS A 30 3.77 5.50 11.22
N LEU A 31 3.96 4.22 11.44
CA LEU A 31 5.26 3.61 11.70
C LEU A 31 5.61 2.66 10.56
N PHE A 32 6.76 2.84 9.93
CA PHE A 32 7.20 2.03 8.80
C PHE A 32 8.45 1.23 9.17
N SER A 33 8.60 0.04 8.57
CA SER A 33 9.81 -0.80 8.73
C SER A 33 11.06 -0.13 8.14
N ASP A 34 12.20 -0.74 8.37
CA ASP A 34 13.49 -0.14 8.05
C ASP A 34 13.78 -0.06 6.55
N HIS A 35 13.20 -0.95 5.74
CA HIS A 35 13.51 -1.02 4.32
C HIS A 35 12.27 -0.96 3.43
N MET A 36 12.50 -0.69 2.15
CA MET A 36 11.52 -0.71 1.08
C MET A 36 12.11 -1.36 -0.16
N PHE A 37 11.28 -2.09 -0.92
CA PHE A 37 11.63 -2.59 -2.25
C PHE A 37 11.30 -1.54 -3.31
N SER A 38 12.10 -1.47 -4.37
CA SER A 38 11.89 -0.59 -5.51
C SER A 38 12.36 -1.25 -6.80
N MET A 39 11.62 -1.03 -7.89
CA MET A 39 12.07 -1.29 -9.26
C MET A 39 11.47 -0.28 -10.23
N ASP A 40 12.15 -0.07 -11.37
CA ASP A 40 11.79 0.88 -12.39
C ASP A 40 11.33 0.18 -13.66
N TYR A 41 10.33 0.76 -14.33
CA TYR A 41 9.90 0.36 -15.66
C TYR A 41 10.26 1.44 -16.67
N ASN A 42 11.12 1.09 -17.61
CA ASN A 42 11.51 1.93 -18.72
C ASN A 42 11.72 1.07 -19.97
N ASP A 43 11.43 1.61 -21.13
CA ASP A 43 11.65 0.93 -22.42
C ASP A 43 11.03 -0.49 -22.49
N GLY A 44 9.84 -0.65 -21.92
CA GLY A 44 9.13 -1.93 -21.91
C GLY A 44 9.66 -2.98 -20.92
N LYS A 45 10.53 -2.62 -19.98
CA LYS A 45 11.21 -3.56 -19.08
C LYS A 45 11.20 -3.10 -17.62
N TRP A 46 11.03 -4.06 -16.72
CA TRP A 46 11.32 -3.88 -15.30
C TRP A 46 12.82 -4.06 -15.04
N THR A 47 13.42 -3.10 -14.35
CA THR A 47 14.87 -3.02 -14.04
C THR A 47 15.12 -2.46 -12.64
N ASN A 48 16.39 -2.33 -12.24
CA ASN A 48 16.80 -1.69 -10.99
C ASN A 48 16.15 -2.26 -9.73
N TYR A 49 16.06 -3.60 -9.66
CA TYR A 49 15.54 -4.29 -8.47
C TYR A 49 16.39 -3.97 -7.25
N SER A 50 15.82 -3.33 -6.24
CA SER A 50 16.57 -2.86 -5.09
C SER A 50 15.78 -2.98 -3.80
N ILE A 51 16.46 -3.30 -2.70
CA ILE A 51 15.96 -3.11 -1.35
C ILE A 51 16.82 -2.03 -0.70
N LEU A 52 16.17 -0.95 -0.30
CA LEU A 52 16.81 0.29 0.17
C LEU A 52 16.28 0.67 1.55
N PRO A 53 17.01 1.45 2.35
CA PRO A 53 16.46 2.08 3.55
C PRO A 53 15.17 2.85 3.22
N TYR A 54 14.14 2.70 4.06
CA TYR A 54 12.89 3.46 3.92
C TYR A 54 13.15 4.95 4.06
N GLY A 55 12.73 5.73 3.06
CA GLY A 55 12.96 7.17 3.01
C GLY A 55 12.08 7.88 1.98
N ASN A 56 12.34 9.16 1.80
CA ASN A 56 11.63 10.00 0.84
C ASN A 56 12.03 9.66 -0.61
N LEU A 57 11.10 9.93 -1.51
CA LEU A 57 11.34 9.83 -2.95
C LEU A 57 11.56 11.22 -3.53
N SER A 58 12.57 11.35 -4.41
CA SER A 58 12.73 12.53 -5.26
C SER A 58 11.99 12.28 -6.56
N ILE A 59 10.97 13.09 -6.85
CA ILE A 59 10.16 13.00 -8.06
C ILE A 59 10.02 14.38 -8.71
N SER A 60 9.85 14.40 -10.04
CA SER A 60 9.60 15.64 -10.77
C SER A 60 8.27 16.27 -10.34
N PRO A 61 8.17 17.60 -10.19
CA PRO A 61 6.87 18.27 -10.01
C PRO A 61 5.88 18.02 -11.15
N ALA A 62 6.37 17.78 -12.37
CA ALA A 62 5.57 17.44 -13.54
C ALA A 62 5.20 15.95 -13.64
N ASN A 63 5.41 15.17 -12.56
CA ASN A 63 5.09 13.75 -12.54
C ASN A 63 3.60 13.50 -12.80
N SER A 64 3.28 12.71 -13.82
CA SER A 64 1.90 12.47 -14.26
C SER A 64 1.01 11.79 -13.21
N ALA A 65 1.58 11.02 -12.28
CA ALA A 65 0.80 10.46 -11.19
C ALA A 65 0.28 11.52 -10.22
N LEU A 66 1.01 12.63 -10.02
CA LEU A 66 0.58 13.75 -9.16
C LEU A 66 -0.57 14.53 -9.78
N HIS A 67 -0.60 14.64 -11.12
CA HIS A 67 -1.58 15.47 -11.84
C HIS A 67 -2.81 14.68 -12.29
N TYR A 68 -2.64 13.40 -12.66
CA TYR A 68 -3.70 12.58 -13.27
C TYR A 68 -4.00 11.30 -12.51
N GLY A 69 -3.37 11.07 -11.34
CA GLY A 69 -3.68 9.95 -10.45
C GLY A 69 -3.37 8.58 -11.03
N GLN A 70 -2.45 8.46 -12.01
CA GLN A 70 -2.07 7.18 -12.61
C GLN A 70 -1.20 6.39 -11.62
N SER A 71 -1.88 5.76 -10.65
CA SER A 71 -1.28 4.98 -9.57
C SER A 71 -2.26 3.91 -9.09
N CYS A 72 -1.73 2.71 -8.82
CA CYS A 72 -2.46 1.59 -8.20
C CYS A 72 -1.70 1.08 -6.98
N PHE A 73 -2.43 0.45 -6.06
CA PHE A 73 -1.81 -0.14 -4.88
C PHE A 73 -2.50 -1.43 -4.46
N GLU A 74 -1.84 -2.17 -3.60
CA GLU A 74 -2.36 -3.34 -2.92
C GLU A 74 -2.20 -3.23 -1.42
N GLY A 75 -2.85 -4.12 -0.70
CA GLY A 75 -2.70 -4.27 0.73
C GLY A 75 -2.87 -5.72 1.13
N MET A 76 -1.89 -6.25 1.84
CA MET A 76 -1.90 -7.58 2.43
C MET A 76 -1.16 -7.56 3.76
N LYS A 77 -1.17 -8.68 4.46
CA LYS A 77 -0.55 -8.79 5.77
C LYS A 77 0.35 -10.01 5.85
N ALA A 78 1.48 -9.86 6.54
CA ALA A 78 2.27 -10.98 7.02
C ALA A 78 1.99 -11.18 8.51
N HIS A 79 1.83 -12.43 8.93
CA HIS A 79 1.55 -12.83 10.30
C HIS A 79 2.62 -13.79 10.80
N ARG A 80 2.81 -13.85 12.12
CA ARG A 80 3.46 -14.99 12.74
C ARG A 80 2.40 -16.03 13.09
N ASN A 81 2.67 -17.28 12.76
CA ASN A 81 1.85 -18.40 13.21
C ASN A 81 2.30 -18.89 14.60
N ILE A 82 1.62 -19.88 15.14
CA ILE A 82 1.91 -20.48 16.45
C ILE A 82 3.30 -21.12 16.53
N ASN A 83 3.90 -21.49 15.38
CA ASN A 83 5.24 -22.03 15.27
C ASN A 83 6.31 -20.93 15.11
N ASN A 84 5.92 -19.63 15.27
CA ASN A 84 6.77 -18.47 15.05
C ASN A 84 7.28 -18.31 13.61
N GLU A 85 6.65 -18.96 12.64
CA GLU A 85 6.94 -18.79 11.22
C GLU A 85 6.18 -17.57 10.65
N ILE A 86 6.79 -16.89 9.68
CA ILE A 86 6.15 -15.76 9.00
C ILE A 86 5.40 -16.30 7.78
N VAL A 87 4.10 -16.02 7.73
CA VAL A 87 3.19 -16.52 6.70
C VAL A 87 2.47 -15.39 5.96
N LEU A 88 2.21 -15.61 4.66
CA LEU A 88 1.38 -14.77 3.81
C LEU A 88 0.14 -15.56 3.39
N PHE A 89 -1.02 -14.93 3.45
CA PHE A 89 -2.26 -15.57 3.00
C PHE A 89 -2.54 -15.22 1.54
N ARG A 90 -2.50 -16.22 0.65
CA ARG A 90 -2.85 -16.15 -0.78
C ARG A 90 -2.24 -14.96 -1.55
N PRO A 91 -0.92 -14.68 -1.47
CA PRO A 91 -0.30 -13.47 -2.05
C PRO A 91 -0.45 -13.42 -3.58
N TYR A 92 -0.60 -14.53 -4.27
CA TYR A 92 -0.85 -14.58 -5.71
C TYR A 92 -2.20 -13.98 -6.12
N GLU A 93 -3.23 -14.08 -5.28
CA GLU A 93 -4.52 -13.43 -5.55
C GLU A 93 -4.41 -11.89 -5.46
N ASN A 94 -3.55 -11.38 -4.57
CA ASN A 94 -3.21 -9.97 -4.53
C ASN A 94 -2.43 -9.54 -5.78
N ALA A 95 -1.45 -10.35 -6.23
CA ALA A 95 -0.71 -10.09 -7.46
C ALA A 95 -1.64 -10.04 -8.70
N LYS A 96 -2.59 -10.97 -8.81
CA LYS A 96 -3.61 -10.97 -9.88
C LYS A 96 -4.48 -9.71 -9.86
N ARG A 97 -4.99 -9.32 -8.67
CA ARG A 97 -5.81 -8.12 -8.53
C ARG A 97 -5.01 -6.84 -8.81
N PHE A 98 -3.74 -6.81 -8.43
CA PHE A 98 -2.84 -5.71 -8.75
C PHE A 98 -2.67 -5.55 -10.26
N ASN A 99 -2.41 -6.62 -10.99
CA ASN A 99 -2.31 -6.61 -12.45
C ASN A 99 -3.64 -6.25 -13.14
N HIS A 100 -4.78 -6.73 -12.61
CA HIS A 100 -6.09 -6.28 -13.08
C HIS A 100 -6.25 -4.76 -12.94
N SER A 101 -5.85 -4.19 -11.81
CA SER A 101 -5.88 -2.75 -11.57
C SER A 101 -4.94 -2.00 -12.51
N ASN A 102 -3.71 -2.50 -12.70
CA ASN A 102 -2.73 -1.91 -13.59
C ASN A 102 -3.25 -1.88 -15.03
N LYS A 103 -3.79 -2.99 -15.52
CA LYS A 103 -4.39 -3.08 -16.85
C LYS A 103 -5.50 -2.04 -17.06
N ARG A 104 -6.42 -1.89 -16.06
CA ARG A 104 -7.50 -0.89 -16.12
C ARG A 104 -6.97 0.54 -16.17
N MET A 105 -5.81 0.81 -15.57
CA MET A 105 -5.16 2.11 -15.52
C MET A 105 -4.08 2.31 -16.60
N CYS A 106 -4.02 1.42 -17.62
CA CYS A 106 -3.04 1.44 -18.70
C CYS A 106 -1.58 1.42 -18.20
N MET A 107 -1.32 0.65 -17.14
CA MET A 107 0.01 0.48 -16.55
C MET A 107 0.56 -0.93 -16.81
N PRO A 108 1.89 -1.12 -16.80
CA PRO A 108 2.49 -2.43 -17.06
C PRO A 108 2.15 -3.45 -15.98
N GLU A 109 1.97 -4.69 -16.41
CA GLU A 109 1.81 -5.82 -15.50
C GLU A 109 3.15 -6.19 -14.86
N ILE A 110 3.07 -6.78 -13.67
CA ILE A 110 4.21 -7.36 -12.95
C ILE A 110 4.03 -8.88 -12.93
N ASN A 111 5.06 -9.62 -13.29
CA ASN A 111 5.05 -11.08 -13.15
C ASN A 111 4.69 -11.45 -11.70
N GLN A 112 3.74 -12.39 -11.52
CA GLN A 112 3.21 -12.73 -10.19
C GLN A 112 4.27 -13.32 -9.26
N ASP A 113 5.18 -14.13 -9.80
CA ASP A 113 6.30 -14.69 -9.01
C ASP A 113 7.26 -13.56 -8.59
N LEU A 114 7.55 -12.61 -9.47
CA LEU A 114 8.35 -11.44 -9.15
C LEU A 114 7.70 -10.62 -8.02
N PHE A 115 6.39 -10.38 -8.09
CA PHE A 115 5.63 -9.66 -7.07
C PHE A 115 5.72 -10.35 -5.71
N VAL A 116 5.48 -11.67 -5.66
CA VAL A 116 5.51 -12.45 -4.41
C VAL A 116 6.93 -12.58 -3.86
N ASN A 117 7.92 -12.80 -4.74
CA ASN A 117 9.32 -12.92 -4.33
C ASN A 117 9.87 -11.60 -3.78
N ALA A 118 9.53 -10.45 -4.38
CA ALA A 118 9.92 -9.13 -3.88
C ALA A 118 9.39 -8.87 -2.46
N ILE A 119 8.13 -9.26 -2.18
CA ILE A 119 7.54 -9.20 -0.85
C ILE A 119 8.28 -10.12 0.12
N SER A 120 8.54 -11.35 -0.27
CA SER A 120 9.20 -12.35 0.57
C SER A 120 10.65 -11.96 0.91
N GLU A 121 11.38 -11.40 -0.05
CA GLU A 121 12.74 -10.91 0.14
C GLU A 121 12.77 -9.72 1.12
N LEU A 122 11.88 -8.74 0.93
CA LEU A 122 11.77 -7.59 1.83
C LEU A 122 11.43 -8.01 3.27
N ILE A 123 10.45 -8.92 3.43
CA ILE A 123 10.05 -9.42 4.75
C ILE A 123 11.18 -10.23 5.40
N SER A 124 11.94 -10.99 4.64
CA SER A 124 13.09 -11.75 5.16
C SER A 124 14.15 -10.83 5.77
N ILE A 125 14.40 -9.66 5.14
CA ILE A 125 15.31 -8.64 5.65
C ILE A 125 14.72 -7.97 6.91
N ASP A 126 13.46 -7.59 6.84
CA ASP A 126 12.74 -6.89 7.90
C ASP A 126 11.95 -7.84 8.84
N GLN A 127 12.33 -9.12 8.95
CA GLN A 127 11.59 -10.12 9.72
C GLN A 127 11.34 -9.75 11.19
N LYS A 128 12.20 -8.91 11.78
CA LYS A 128 12.05 -8.42 13.15
C LYS A 128 10.90 -7.41 13.29
N TRP A 129 10.44 -6.83 12.19
CA TRP A 129 9.30 -5.93 12.13
C TRP A 129 7.95 -6.64 12.10
N VAL A 130 7.93 -7.97 11.88
CA VAL A 130 6.70 -8.75 12.00
C VAL A 130 6.38 -8.95 13.48
N PRO A 131 5.23 -8.41 13.98
CA PRO A 131 4.88 -8.49 15.40
C PRO A 131 4.87 -9.93 15.90
N LYS A 132 5.25 -10.12 17.16
CA LYS A 132 5.19 -11.43 17.85
C LYS A 132 3.80 -11.74 18.39
N ASN A 133 2.99 -10.72 18.68
CA ASN A 133 1.60 -10.89 19.08
C ASN A 133 0.81 -11.43 17.89
N LEU A 134 0.05 -12.52 18.07
CA LEU A 134 -0.70 -13.22 17.02
C LEU A 134 -1.88 -12.39 16.48
N ASP A 135 -2.40 -11.45 17.28
CA ASP A 135 -3.48 -10.53 16.87
C ASP A 135 -2.95 -9.37 16.01
N HIS A 136 -1.65 -9.13 16.03
CA HIS A 136 -1.00 -8.09 15.27
C HIS A 136 -0.41 -8.64 13.96
N SER A 137 -0.05 -7.75 13.04
CA SER A 137 0.49 -8.14 11.74
C SER A 137 1.45 -7.09 11.18
N LEU A 138 2.24 -7.47 10.20
CA LEU A 138 2.97 -6.55 9.35
C LEU A 138 2.13 -6.26 8.11
N TYR A 139 1.59 -5.04 7.99
CA TYR A 139 0.90 -4.60 6.80
C TYR A 139 1.90 -4.33 5.68
N ILE A 140 1.61 -4.83 4.49
CA ILE A 140 2.44 -4.72 3.29
C ILE A 140 1.70 -3.84 2.28
N ARG A 141 2.37 -2.80 1.77
CA ARG A 141 1.85 -1.87 0.77
C ARG A 141 2.66 -1.93 -0.52
N PRO A 142 2.33 -2.83 -1.45
CA PRO A 142 2.79 -2.72 -2.83
C PRO A 142 2.04 -1.57 -3.53
N PHE A 143 2.75 -0.79 -4.34
CA PHE A 143 2.13 0.24 -5.18
C PHE A 143 2.98 0.53 -6.42
N ILE A 144 2.31 0.99 -7.46
CA ILE A 144 2.91 1.44 -8.71
C ILE A 144 2.40 2.84 -9.02
N PHE A 145 3.25 3.67 -9.58
CA PHE A 145 2.87 5.00 -10.04
C PHE A 145 3.67 5.40 -11.29
N ALA A 146 3.04 6.22 -12.12
CA ALA A 146 3.66 6.81 -13.30
C ALA A 146 4.79 7.77 -12.88
N THR A 147 5.91 7.78 -13.64
CA THR A 147 7.09 8.59 -13.33
C THR A 147 7.45 9.60 -14.40
N ASP A 148 6.77 9.61 -15.55
CA ASP A 148 6.99 10.59 -16.60
C ASP A 148 6.88 12.03 -16.10
N PRO A 149 7.86 12.89 -16.37
CA PRO A 149 7.79 14.31 -16.12
C PRO A 149 7.01 15.01 -17.24
N TYR A 150 5.75 14.64 -17.45
CA TYR A 150 4.93 15.10 -18.57
C TYR A 150 3.54 15.54 -18.11
N ILE A 151 3.14 16.74 -18.48
CA ILE A 151 1.79 17.28 -18.25
C ILE A 151 0.96 17.10 -19.51
N GLY A 152 0.22 16.01 -19.58
CA GLY A 152 -0.69 15.66 -20.67
C GLY A 152 -1.42 14.36 -20.39
N ILE A 153 -2.64 14.20 -20.92
CA ILE A 153 -3.48 13.04 -20.65
C ILE A 153 -3.13 11.92 -21.63
N ARG A 154 -2.20 11.07 -21.23
CA ARG A 154 -1.83 9.81 -21.88
C ARG A 154 -1.30 8.82 -20.85
N PRO A 155 -1.24 7.51 -21.18
CA PRO A 155 -0.47 6.58 -20.35
C PRO A 155 0.99 7.01 -20.29
N SER A 156 1.60 6.87 -19.12
CA SER A 156 3.03 7.15 -18.93
C SER A 156 3.89 6.11 -19.66
N ASP A 157 5.08 6.50 -20.07
CA ASP A 157 6.07 5.59 -20.67
C ASP A 157 6.98 4.95 -19.60
N SER A 158 7.02 5.54 -18.41
CA SER A 158 7.84 5.07 -17.30
C SER A 158 7.05 4.95 -16.00
N TYR A 159 7.42 3.96 -15.17
CA TYR A 159 6.75 3.68 -13.90
C TYR A 159 7.76 3.25 -12.84
N LYS A 160 7.37 3.42 -11.58
CA LYS A 160 8.06 2.87 -10.43
C LYS A 160 7.12 1.97 -9.63
N PHE A 161 7.59 0.76 -9.33
CA PHE A 161 6.91 -0.15 -8.40
C PHE A 161 7.69 -0.19 -7.10
N MET A 162 6.96 -0.12 -6.00
CA MET A 162 7.55 -0.12 -4.67
C MET A 162 6.75 -0.96 -3.69
N ILE A 163 7.42 -1.43 -2.65
CA ILE A 163 6.80 -2.10 -1.51
C ILE A 163 7.41 -1.51 -0.24
N PHE A 164 6.57 -1.10 0.69
CA PHE A 164 6.98 -0.81 2.07
C PHE A 164 6.04 -1.49 3.05
N THR A 165 6.46 -1.59 4.30
CA THR A 165 5.70 -2.31 5.33
C THR A 165 5.57 -1.48 6.59
N CYS A 166 4.52 -1.76 7.37
CA CYS A 166 4.31 -1.15 8.68
C CYS A 166 3.69 -2.17 9.66
N PRO A 167 4.21 -2.29 10.89
CA PRO A 167 3.57 -3.10 11.92
C PRO A 167 2.25 -2.45 12.33
N VAL A 168 1.20 -3.24 12.46
CA VAL A 168 -0.14 -2.79 12.80
C VAL A 168 -0.77 -3.70 13.85
N GLY A 169 -1.51 -3.10 14.77
CA GLY A 169 -2.45 -3.77 15.66
C GLY A 169 -3.84 -3.86 15.03
N ASP A 170 -4.86 -3.90 15.88
CA ASP A 170 -6.25 -3.86 15.44
C ASP A 170 -6.56 -2.55 14.73
N TYR A 171 -7.29 -2.64 13.62
CA TYR A 171 -7.73 -1.46 12.88
C TYR A 171 -8.86 -0.72 13.61
N TYR A 172 -9.79 -1.48 14.20
CA TYR A 172 -10.86 -1.00 15.06
C TYR A 172 -10.88 -1.83 16.35
N ASN A 173 -10.78 -1.15 17.48
CA ASN A 173 -10.84 -1.78 18.80
C ASN A 173 -12.28 -1.85 19.36
N GLU A 174 -13.23 -1.18 18.68
CA GLU A 174 -14.63 -1.10 19.07
C GLU A 174 -15.54 -1.15 17.84
N PRO A 175 -16.82 -1.50 17.99
CA PRO A 175 -17.79 -1.40 16.91
C PRO A 175 -17.85 0.03 16.36
N VAL A 176 -17.92 0.16 15.04
CA VAL A 176 -17.96 1.45 14.37
C VAL A 176 -19.40 1.79 13.93
N SER A 177 -19.75 3.06 14.05
CA SER A 177 -20.97 3.59 13.45
C SER A 177 -20.75 3.90 11.98
N VAL A 178 -21.72 3.60 11.14
CA VAL A 178 -21.66 3.86 9.70
C VAL A 178 -22.81 4.76 9.25
N LYS A 179 -22.54 5.64 8.30
CA LYS A 179 -23.54 6.41 7.56
C LYS A 179 -23.77 5.73 6.21
N ILE A 180 -25.03 5.48 5.85
CA ILE A 180 -25.39 5.10 4.48
C ILE A 180 -25.31 6.35 3.63
N GLU A 181 -24.46 6.33 2.61
CA GLU A 181 -24.28 7.45 1.69
C GLU A 181 -25.18 7.29 0.48
N THR A 182 -25.96 8.35 0.18
CA THR A 182 -26.96 8.35 -0.89
C THR A 182 -26.69 9.39 -1.97
N GLU A 183 -25.79 10.36 -1.72
CA GLU A 183 -25.48 11.47 -2.63
C GLU A 183 -24.16 11.26 -3.38
N PHE A 184 -23.14 10.77 -2.67
CA PHE A 184 -21.80 10.60 -3.22
C PHE A 184 -21.53 9.14 -3.58
N SER A 185 -21.05 8.90 -4.81
CA SER A 185 -20.68 7.58 -5.27
C SER A 185 -19.16 7.48 -5.47
N ARG A 186 -18.54 6.49 -4.81
CA ARG A 186 -17.11 6.17 -5.02
C ARG A 186 -16.86 5.49 -6.36
N ALA A 187 -17.81 4.71 -6.83
CA ALA A 187 -17.67 3.88 -8.03
C ALA A 187 -18.94 3.98 -8.88
N VAL A 188 -18.76 4.29 -10.16
CA VAL A 188 -19.84 4.39 -11.15
C VAL A 188 -19.60 3.40 -12.29
N GLN A 189 -20.65 3.05 -13.02
CA GLN A 189 -20.56 2.21 -14.21
C GLN A 189 -19.60 2.85 -15.24
N GLY A 190 -18.68 2.05 -15.80
CA GLY A 190 -17.66 2.53 -16.75
C GLY A 190 -16.48 3.26 -16.11
N GLY A 191 -16.56 3.62 -14.84
CA GLY A 191 -15.48 4.26 -14.09
C GLY A 191 -14.33 3.32 -13.71
N THR A 192 -13.47 3.78 -12.81
CA THR A 192 -12.28 3.03 -12.34
C THR A 192 -12.53 2.24 -11.06
N GLY A 193 -13.80 2.09 -10.62
CA GLY A 193 -14.19 1.47 -9.36
C GLY A 193 -13.73 0.02 -9.16
N SER A 194 -13.54 -0.74 -10.24
CA SER A 194 -13.02 -2.12 -10.21
C SER A 194 -11.50 -2.19 -10.02
N ALA A 195 -10.78 -1.11 -10.27
CA ALA A 195 -9.34 -1.01 -10.04
C ALA A 195 -9.05 -0.50 -8.62
N LYS A 196 -7.98 -0.98 -8.02
CA LYS A 196 -7.47 -0.43 -6.77
C LYS A 196 -6.57 0.79 -7.07
N ALA A 197 -7.17 1.78 -7.77
CA ALA A 197 -6.52 3.02 -8.18
C ALA A 197 -6.57 4.06 -7.06
N ALA A 198 -5.49 4.82 -6.88
CA ALA A 198 -5.37 5.82 -5.81
C ALA A 198 -6.47 6.88 -5.88
N GLY A 199 -6.82 7.37 -7.07
CA GLY A 199 -7.86 8.37 -7.29
C GLY A 199 -9.26 7.98 -6.79
N ASN A 200 -9.60 6.69 -6.77
CA ASN A 200 -10.88 6.22 -6.24
C ASN A 200 -11.07 6.54 -4.75
N TYR A 201 -9.97 6.65 -4.01
CA TYR A 201 -10.01 6.91 -2.56
C TYR A 201 -10.18 8.40 -2.26
N ALA A 202 -9.76 9.27 -3.17
CA ALA A 202 -9.99 10.71 -3.04
C ALA A 202 -11.50 11.05 -3.04
N ALA A 203 -12.30 10.34 -3.84
CA ALA A 203 -13.75 10.52 -3.88
C ALA A 203 -14.46 10.22 -2.54
N ALA A 204 -13.83 9.45 -1.65
CA ALA A 204 -14.39 9.12 -0.34
C ALA A 204 -14.03 10.13 0.77
N LEU A 205 -13.13 11.09 0.52
CA LEU A 205 -12.63 12.01 1.57
C LEU A 205 -13.73 12.94 2.06
N TYR A 206 -14.44 13.59 1.15
CA TYR A 206 -15.49 14.55 1.51
C TYR A 206 -16.68 13.89 2.25
N PRO A 207 -17.29 12.81 1.73
CA PRO A 207 -18.36 12.13 2.48
C PRO A 207 -17.90 11.54 3.81
N ALA A 208 -16.62 11.12 3.94
CA ALA A 208 -16.08 10.66 5.22
C ALA A 208 -15.96 11.82 6.23
N MET A 209 -15.54 13.00 5.79
CA MET A 209 -15.50 14.21 6.61
C MET A 209 -16.90 14.57 7.13
N LEU A 210 -17.90 14.63 6.24
CA LEU A 210 -19.29 14.91 6.62
C LEU A 210 -19.83 13.86 7.62
N ALA A 211 -19.51 12.58 7.43
CA ALA A 211 -19.92 11.53 8.36
C ALA A 211 -19.29 11.72 9.76
N SER A 212 -18.04 12.18 9.82
CA SER A 212 -17.36 12.50 11.08
C SER A 212 -18.00 13.67 11.81
N GLU A 213 -18.33 14.76 11.08
CA GLU A 213 -19.00 15.93 11.65
C GLU A 213 -20.37 15.57 12.26
N ILE A 214 -21.18 14.79 11.54
CA ILE A 214 -22.46 14.29 12.05
C ILE A 214 -22.28 13.44 13.32
N TRP A 215 -21.23 12.62 13.36
CA TRP A 215 -20.94 11.79 14.52
C TRP A 215 -20.56 12.59 15.75
N GLU A 216 -19.67 13.61 15.60
CA GLU A 216 -19.29 14.47 16.71
C GLU A 216 -20.48 15.30 17.24
N ALA A 217 -21.31 15.84 16.34
CA ALA A 217 -22.53 16.55 16.74
C ALA A 217 -23.50 15.66 17.53
N ARG A 218 -23.66 14.38 17.13
CA ARG A 218 -24.47 13.41 17.88
C ARG A 218 -23.91 13.07 19.25
N LYS A 219 -22.58 13.00 19.40
CA LYS A 219 -21.94 12.80 20.70
C LYS A 219 -22.21 13.98 21.66
N GLU A 220 -22.10 15.21 21.15
CA GLU A 220 -22.38 16.40 21.98
C GLU A 220 -23.83 16.46 22.43
N LEU A 221 -24.79 16.16 21.54
CA LEU A 221 -26.21 16.10 21.89
C LEU A 221 -26.50 15.04 22.97
N LYS A 222 -25.85 13.86 22.92
CA LYS A 222 -26.01 12.82 23.94
C LYS A 222 -25.45 13.23 25.30
N LYS A 223 -24.41 14.04 25.36
CA LYS A 223 -23.86 14.55 26.65
C LYS A 223 -24.78 15.58 27.33
N GLN A 224 -25.65 16.22 26.57
CA GLN A 224 -26.59 17.26 27.05
C GLN A 224 -27.94 16.68 27.50
N GLN A 225 -28.17 15.40 27.24
CA GLN A 225 -29.39 14.71 27.72
C GLN A 225 -29.12 14.19 29.15
N PRO A 226 -30.03 14.48 30.12
CA PRO A 226 -29.89 14.09 31.50
C PRO A 226 -29.93 12.55 31.70
#